data_8e38294310855ad920977070cfd13825
#
_entry.id   8e38294310855ad920977070cfd13825
#
_cell.length_a   1.000
_cell.length_b   1.000
_cell.length_c   1.000
_cell.angle_alpha   90.00
_cell.angle_beta   90.00
_cell.angle_gamma   90.00
#
_symmetry.space_group_name_H-M   'P 1'
#
loop_
_entity.id
_entity.type
_entity.pdbx_description
1 polymer ?
#
loop_
_entity_poly.entity_id
_entity_poly.type
_entity_poly.pdbx_seq_one_letter_code
_entity_poly.pdbx_strand_id
1 'polypeptide(L)'
;KEVGGHARHPLERYVVIEELLAAGAPGGAHWIADRQTAPLILRYGSEEAKAAYLPGICKGEIHTCIGLSEPGAGSDLAAVRTSARHTPEGWRISGQKIWTSGAHMSHVMLALVRSEEGSERNAGLSQFLIPMDAPGITIRPIIDMGGDHHFNEVFFDDVLLPEWAMVGTRGQGWAQATAELALERSGPERYLSSHVLMTALIDAA
;
A
#
# COMPACT_ATOMS: atom_id res chain seq x y z
N LYS A 1 -1.46 16.39 12.75
CA LYS A 1 -2.16 17.65 12.42
C LYS A 1 -1.38 18.48 11.40
N GLU A 2 -0.07 18.46 11.45
CA GLU A 2 0.83 19.27 10.62
C GLU A 2 0.70 19.03 9.12
N VAL A 3 0.27 17.82 8.74
CA VAL A 3 0.10 17.39 7.33
C VAL A 3 -1.37 17.42 6.87
N GLY A 4 -2.26 18.06 7.62
CA GLY A 4 -3.70 18.17 7.26
C GLY A 4 -4.61 17.15 7.93
N GLY A 5 -4.07 16.16 8.63
CA GLY A 5 -4.86 15.21 9.41
C GLY A 5 -5.44 15.81 10.69
N HIS A 6 -6.59 15.32 11.15
CA HIS A 6 -7.29 15.86 12.31
C HIS A 6 -6.78 15.30 13.66
N ALA A 7 -6.00 14.22 13.68
CA ALA A 7 -5.52 13.52 14.87
C ALA A 7 -6.64 13.25 15.89
N ARG A 8 -7.76 12.72 15.40
CA ARG A 8 -8.93 12.40 16.22
C ARG A 8 -8.77 11.07 16.94
N HIS A 9 -9.66 10.83 17.92
CA HIS A 9 -9.67 9.57 18.66
C HIS A 9 -10.02 8.39 17.72
N PRO A 10 -9.40 7.20 17.88
CA PRO A 10 -9.69 6.03 17.03
C PRO A 10 -11.18 5.63 16.97
N LEU A 11 -11.94 5.83 18.06
CA LEU A 11 -13.39 5.58 18.07
C LEU A 11 -14.17 6.52 17.15
N GLU A 12 -13.76 7.78 17.00
CA GLU A 12 -14.39 8.70 16.05
C GLU A 12 -14.22 8.20 14.62
N ARG A 13 -13.02 7.68 14.30
CA ARG A 13 -12.76 7.05 13.01
C ARG A 13 -13.64 5.82 12.80
N TYR A 14 -13.79 4.98 13.83
CA TYR A 14 -14.66 3.81 13.77
C TYR A 14 -16.08 4.20 13.39
N VAL A 15 -16.68 5.16 14.10
CA VAL A 15 -18.03 5.64 13.84
C VAL A 15 -18.19 6.20 12.43
N VAL A 16 -17.22 7.01 11.96
CA VAL A 16 -17.25 7.56 10.60
C VAL A 16 -17.25 6.45 9.55
N ILE A 17 -16.44 5.41 9.73
CA ILE A 17 -16.38 4.28 8.79
C ILE A 17 -17.69 3.48 8.83
N GLU A 18 -18.25 3.23 10.02
CA GLU A 18 -19.53 2.54 10.19
C GLU A 18 -20.65 3.25 9.45
N GLU A 19 -20.78 4.57 9.62
CA GLU A 19 -21.79 5.39 8.94
C GLU A 19 -21.58 5.44 7.41
N LEU A 20 -20.33 5.53 6.96
CA LEU A 20 -20.02 5.49 5.52
C LEU A 20 -20.40 4.15 4.90
N LEU A 21 -20.10 3.03 5.57
CA LEU A 21 -20.46 1.69 5.10
C LEU A 21 -21.97 1.48 5.13
N ALA A 22 -22.66 1.95 6.18
CA ALA A 22 -24.12 1.91 6.26
C ALA A 22 -24.80 2.69 5.13
N ALA A 23 -24.20 3.82 4.72
CA ALA A 23 -24.65 4.61 3.58
C ALA A 23 -24.24 4.05 2.21
N GLY A 24 -23.48 2.95 2.15
CA GLY A 24 -22.97 2.39 0.90
C GLY A 24 -21.91 3.27 0.21
N ALA A 25 -21.20 4.10 0.96
CA ALA A 25 -20.18 4.98 0.40
C ALA A 25 -18.96 4.20 -0.12
N PRO A 26 -18.39 4.57 -1.28
CA PRO A 26 -17.23 3.90 -1.85
C PRO A 26 -15.93 4.27 -1.09
N GLY A 27 -15.55 3.46 -0.11
CA GLY A 27 -14.39 3.72 0.77
C GLY A 27 -13.06 3.10 0.32
N GLY A 28 -13.06 2.26 -0.73
CA GLY A 28 -11.91 1.41 -1.08
C GLY A 28 -10.62 2.17 -1.39
N ALA A 29 -10.70 3.32 -2.05
CA ALA A 29 -9.53 4.13 -2.40
C ALA A 29 -8.84 4.74 -1.15
N HIS A 30 -9.62 5.10 -0.15
CA HIS A 30 -9.09 5.67 1.10
C HIS A 30 -8.49 4.60 2.01
N TRP A 31 -9.00 3.40 1.96
CA TRP A 31 -8.62 2.34 2.87
C TRP A 31 -7.11 2.05 2.85
N ILE A 32 -6.52 1.80 1.69
CA ILE A 32 -5.09 1.50 1.56
C ILE A 32 -4.25 2.71 1.99
N ALA A 33 -4.59 3.90 1.50
CA ALA A 33 -3.84 5.11 1.76
C ALA A 33 -3.86 5.50 3.25
N ASP A 34 -5.04 5.54 3.86
CA ASP A 34 -5.24 6.03 5.22
C ASP A 34 -4.84 5.00 6.30
N ARG A 35 -5.01 3.71 6.03
CA ARG A 35 -4.75 2.67 7.04
C ARG A 35 -3.38 2.04 6.99
N GLN A 36 -2.80 1.93 5.80
CA GLN A 36 -1.54 1.25 5.58
C GLN A 36 -0.43 2.23 5.26
N THR A 37 -0.53 2.92 4.13
CA THR A 37 0.57 3.73 3.62
C THR A 37 0.84 4.97 4.47
N ALA A 38 -0.19 5.76 4.83
CA ALA A 38 0.02 6.98 5.60
C ALA A 38 0.57 6.75 7.01
N PRO A 39 0.07 5.78 7.82
CA PRO A 39 0.68 5.45 9.11
C PRO A 39 2.15 5.01 9.01
N LEU A 40 2.49 4.28 7.95
CA LEU A 40 3.85 3.84 7.71
C LEU A 40 4.77 5.01 7.36
N ILE A 41 4.32 5.90 6.45
CA ILE A 41 5.07 7.14 6.12
C ILE A 41 5.23 8.02 7.37
N LEU A 42 4.19 8.20 8.16
CA LEU A 42 4.26 8.99 9.41
C LEU A 42 5.30 8.44 10.37
N ARG A 43 5.40 7.13 10.49
CA ARG A 43 6.28 6.47 11.46
C ARG A 43 7.71 6.33 10.97
N TYR A 44 7.91 6.01 9.71
CA TYR A 44 9.20 5.58 9.16
C TYR A 44 9.67 6.38 7.96
N GLY A 45 8.80 7.18 7.33
CA GLY A 45 9.15 7.99 6.16
C GLY A 45 10.08 9.15 6.52
N SER A 46 10.92 9.53 5.54
CA SER A 46 11.69 10.76 5.63
C SER A 46 10.79 12.01 5.63
N GLU A 47 11.33 13.17 5.96
CA GLU A 47 10.56 14.41 5.92
C GLU A 47 10.11 14.76 4.49
N GLU A 48 10.94 14.42 3.48
CA GLU A 48 10.60 14.56 2.06
C GLU A 48 9.41 13.67 1.69
N ALA A 49 9.42 12.40 2.09
CA ALA A 49 8.32 11.47 1.86
C ALA A 49 7.02 11.92 2.54
N LYS A 50 7.11 12.41 3.77
CA LYS A 50 5.97 12.98 4.50
C LYS A 50 5.38 14.19 3.78
N ALA A 51 6.24 15.12 3.36
CA ALA A 51 5.83 16.33 2.64
C ALA A 51 5.23 16.01 1.26
N ALA A 52 5.77 15.03 0.55
CA ALA A 52 5.32 14.64 -0.78
C ALA A 52 3.93 13.98 -0.78
N TYR A 53 3.65 13.12 0.19
CA TYR A 53 2.47 12.24 0.09
C TYR A 53 1.38 12.52 1.14
N LEU A 54 1.72 12.85 2.38
CA LEU A 54 0.72 12.91 3.45
C LEU A 54 -0.36 14.00 3.23
N PRO A 55 -0.04 15.21 2.76
CA PRO A 55 -1.07 16.23 2.52
C PRO A 55 -2.09 15.81 1.47
N GLY A 56 -1.65 15.18 0.37
CA GLY A 56 -2.52 14.69 -0.68
C GLY A 56 -3.37 13.49 -0.23
N ILE A 57 -2.80 12.58 0.59
CA ILE A 57 -3.57 11.48 1.20
C ILE A 57 -4.65 12.04 2.12
N CYS A 58 -4.33 13.01 2.98
CA CYS A 58 -5.31 13.62 3.89
C CYS A 58 -6.47 14.31 3.17
N LYS A 59 -6.24 14.81 1.96
CA LYS A 59 -7.27 15.43 1.10
C LYS A 59 -8.03 14.43 0.21
N GLY A 60 -7.57 13.17 0.13
CA GLY A 60 -8.10 12.18 -0.78
C GLY A 60 -7.66 12.39 -2.25
N GLU A 61 -6.60 13.16 -2.49
CA GLU A 61 -6.03 13.44 -3.81
C GLU A 61 -5.01 12.38 -4.24
N ILE A 62 -4.36 11.71 -3.27
CA ILE A 62 -3.37 10.66 -3.52
C ILE A 62 -3.92 9.31 -3.10
N HIS A 63 -4.05 8.42 -4.08
CA HIS A 63 -4.39 7.01 -3.88
C HIS A 63 -3.12 6.18 -3.88
N THR A 64 -3.12 5.11 -3.07
CA THR A 64 -1.96 4.23 -2.93
C THR A 64 -2.33 2.78 -3.20
N CYS A 65 -1.36 1.99 -3.65
CA CYS A 65 -1.46 0.54 -3.75
C CYS A 65 -0.30 -0.14 -3.02
N ILE A 66 -0.43 -1.43 -2.79
CA ILE A 66 0.56 -2.24 -2.07
C ILE A 66 1.16 -3.28 -3.00
N GLY A 67 2.49 -3.26 -3.13
CA GLY A 67 3.26 -4.20 -3.93
C GLY A 67 4.02 -5.20 -3.06
N LEU A 68 3.34 -6.27 -2.61
CA LEU A 68 3.97 -7.34 -1.83
C LEU A 68 4.21 -8.58 -2.69
N SER A 69 3.14 -9.21 -3.19
CA SER A 69 3.18 -10.50 -3.87
C SER A 69 3.92 -10.45 -5.20
N GLU A 70 4.60 -11.56 -5.52
CA GLU A 70 5.23 -11.82 -6.82
C GLU A 70 4.76 -13.17 -7.36
N PRO A 71 4.98 -13.50 -8.64
CA PRO A 71 4.58 -14.81 -9.19
C PRO A 71 5.09 -16.01 -8.38
N GLY A 72 6.27 -15.89 -7.77
CA GLY A 72 6.89 -16.92 -6.94
C GLY A 72 6.84 -16.65 -5.42
N ALA A 73 6.20 -15.58 -4.97
CA ALA A 73 6.19 -15.14 -3.58
C ALA A 73 4.82 -14.58 -3.18
N GLY A 74 3.91 -15.44 -2.79
CA GLY A 74 2.60 -15.09 -2.26
C GLY A 74 2.52 -15.45 -0.77
N SER A 75 2.10 -16.67 -0.43
CA SER A 75 2.09 -17.16 0.95
C SER A 75 3.50 -17.19 1.56
N ASP A 76 4.51 -17.50 0.76
CA ASP A 76 5.92 -17.34 1.13
C ASP A 76 6.44 -15.96 0.71
N LEU A 77 5.95 -14.91 1.35
CA LEU A 77 6.34 -13.53 1.05
C LEU A 77 7.85 -13.28 1.27
N ALA A 78 8.49 -14.04 2.14
CA ALA A 78 9.93 -13.93 2.37
C ALA A 78 10.78 -14.31 1.13
N ALA A 79 10.17 -14.96 0.13
CA ALA A 79 10.82 -15.32 -1.14
C ALA A 79 10.81 -14.19 -2.20
N VAL A 80 10.45 -12.96 -1.84
CA VAL A 80 10.47 -11.78 -2.72
C VAL A 80 11.82 -11.63 -3.42
N ARG A 81 11.79 -11.41 -4.74
CA ARG A 81 12.95 -11.28 -5.63
C ARG A 81 13.09 -9.93 -6.31
N THR A 82 12.00 -9.14 -6.41
CA THR A 82 12.11 -7.75 -6.89
C THR A 82 13.21 -7.07 -6.11
N SER A 83 14.19 -6.51 -6.81
CA SER A 83 15.44 -6.00 -6.22
C SER A 83 15.46 -4.48 -6.21
N ALA A 84 16.16 -3.94 -5.22
CA ALA A 84 16.53 -2.53 -5.15
C ALA A 84 18.05 -2.44 -5.05
N ARG A 85 18.70 -1.85 -6.05
CA ARG A 85 20.14 -1.62 -6.08
C ARG A 85 20.44 -0.15 -5.81
N HIS A 86 21.27 0.12 -4.81
CA HIS A 86 21.72 1.48 -4.51
C HIS A 86 22.76 1.96 -5.53
N THR A 87 22.61 3.20 -5.98
CA THR A 87 23.54 3.86 -6.92
C THR A 87 23.82 5.30 -6.44
N PRO A 88 24.82 5.99 -6.99
CA PRO A 88 25.06 7.40 -6.67
C PRO A 88 23.88 8.33 -6.99
N GLU A 89 22.97 7.91 -7.86
CA GLU A 89 21.79 8.68 -8.29
C GLU A 89 20.54 8.39 -7.43
N GLY A 90 20.60 7.34 -6.60
CA GLY A 90 19.48 6.84 -5.79
C GLY A 90 19.30 5.33 -5.91
N TRP A 91 18.08 4.85 -5.83
CA TRP A 91 17.74 3.44 -5.86
C TRP A 91 17.21 3.02 -7.23
N ARG A 92 17.66 1.87 -7.73
CA ARG A 92 17.16 1.27 -8.96
C ARG A 92 16.38 0.01 -8.66
N ILE A 93 15.11 0.01 -9.05
CA ILE A 93 14.17 -1.09 -8.78
C ILE A 93 13.97 -1.90 -10.05
N SER A 94 14.14 -3.24 -9.95
CA SER A 94 13.88 -4.18 -11.04
C SER A 94 13.16 -5.42 -10.55
N GLY A 95 12.13 -5.85 -11.29
CA GLY A 95 11.35 -7.03 -10.95
C GLY A 95 9.88 -6.90 -11.30
N GLN A 96 9.03 -7.62 -10.57
CA GLN A 96 7.59 -7.70 -10.84
C GLN A 96 6.81 -7.86 -9.56
N LYS A 97 5.65 -7.18 -9.50
CA LYS A 97 4.61 -7.44 -8.51
C LYS A 97 3.35 -7.95 -9.21
N ILE A 98 2.57 -8.75 -8.49
CA ILE A 98 1.32 -9.33 -9.01
C ILE A 98 0.20 -9.21 -7.97
N TRP A 99 -1.03 -9.30 -8.41
CA TRP A 99 -2.23 -9.15 -7.59
C TRP A 99 -2.33 -7.79 -6.91
N THR A 100 -1.72 -6.76 -7.51
CA THR A 100 -1.74 -5.42 -6.96
C THR A 100 -3.09 -4.77 -7.24
N SER A 101 -3.91 -4.67 -6.18
CA SER A 101 -5.23 -4.04 -6.25
C SER A 101 -5.11 -2.57 -6.61
N GLY A 102 -5.85 -2.13 -7.63
CA GLY A 102 -5.98 -0.73 -8.00
C GLY A 102 -4.70 -0.03 -8.49
N ALA A 103 -3.63 -0.77 -8.86
CA ALA A 103 -2.37 -0.16 -9.31
C ALA A 103 -2.55 0.82 -10.47
N HIS A 104 -3.47 0.53 -11.40
CA HIS A 104 -3.78 1.36 -12.55
C HIS A 104 -4.47 2.70 -12.22
N MET A 105 -4.94 2.85 -10.98
CA MET A 105 -5.59 4.08 -10.48
C MET A 105 -4.79 4.74 -9.36
N SER A 106 -3.67 4.14 -8.96
CA SER A 106 -2.88 4.62 -7.82
C SER A 106 -1.78 5.57 -8.27
N HIS A 107 -1.45 6.54 -7.42
CA HIS A 107 -0.39 7.52 -7.65
C HIS A 107 0.96 7.02 -7.13
N VAL A 108 0.94 6.23 -6.05
CA VAL A 108 2.15 5.68 -5.44
C VAL A 108 1.92 4.27 -4.92
N MET A 109 2.91 3.40 -5.11
CA MET A 109 2.96 2.05 -4.56
C MET A 109 3.89 2.01 -3.35
N LEU A 110 3.43 1.38 -2.27
CA LEU A 110 4.31 0.92 -1.19
C LEU A 110 4.74 -0.52 -1.52
N ALA A 111 5.99 -0.71 -1.91
CA ALA A 111 6.51 -1.99 -2.36
C ALA A 111 7.53 -2.60 -1.39
N LEU A 112 7.41 -3.90 -1.12
CA LEU A 112 8.45 -4.68 -0.41
C LEU A 112 9.39 -5.28 -1.45
N VAL A 113 10.68 -4.97 -1.34
CA VAL A 113 11.71 -5.42 -2.28
C VAL A 113 12.99 -5.85 -1.56
N ARG A 114 13.85 -6.59 -2.23
CA ARG A 114 15.15 -7.01 -1.71
C ARG A 114 16.20 -5.95 -2.00
N SER A 115 16.68 -5.29 -0.97
CA SER A 115 17.67 -4.20 -1.05
C SER A 115 19.10 -4.63 -0.70
N GLU A 116 19.27 -5.84 -0.18
CA GLU A 116 20.60 -6.39 0.16
C GLU A 116 20.87 -7.63 -0.68
N GLU A 117 21.85 -7.53 -1.56
CA GLU A 117 22.25 -8.62 -2.42
C GLU A 117 22.78 -9.81 -1.60
N GLY A 118 22.42 -11.02 -2.03
CA GLY A 118 22.81 -12.25 -1.33
C GLY A 118 22.07 -12.50 -0.01
N SER A 119 21.17 -11.61 0.40
CA SER A 119 20.33 -11.86 1.57
C SER A 119 19.22 -12.87 1.27
N GLU A 120 18.82 -13.60 2.29
CA GLU A 120 17.81 -14.66 2.17
C GLU A 120 16.63 -14.42 3.12
N ARG A 121 15.47 -14.94 2.73
CA ARG A 121 14.26 -14.93 3.53
C ARG A 121 13.89 -13.50 3.98
N ASN A 122 13.68 -13.29 5.26
CA ASN A 122 13.26 -12.03 5.86
C ASN A 122 14.37 -10.97 5.89
N ALA A 123 15.63 -11.39 5.78
CA ALA A 123 16.77 -10.47 5.80
C ALA A 123 16.85 -9.66 4.50
N GLY A 124 17.37 -8.45 4.58
CA GLY A 124 17.67 -7.60 3.43
C GLY A 124 16.45 -7.10 2.64
N LEU A 125 15.26 -7.23 3.19
CA LEU A 125 14.05 -6.65 2.61
C LEU A 125 13.85 -5.22 3.11
N SER A 126 13.44 -4.32 2.20
CA SER A 126 13.11 -2.92 2.49
C SER A 126 11.82 -2.53 1.79
N GLN A 127 11.15 -1.49 2.30
CA GLN A 127 9.98 -0.93 1.65
C GLN A 127 10.34 0.38 0.93
N PHE A 128 9.71 0.60 -0.22
CA PHE A 128 9.91 1.78 -1.06
C PHE A 128 8.57 2.39 -1.47
N LEU A 129 8.53 3.72 -1.53
CA LEU A 129 7.46 4.48 -2.15
C LEU A 129 7.81 4.70 -3.62
N ILE A 130 7.05 4.08 -4.51
CA ILE A 130 7.29 4.10 -5.95
C ILE A 130 6.18 4.89 -6.64
N PRO A 131 6.45 6.07 -7.24
CA PRO A 131 5.48 6.78 -8.07
C PRO A 131 5.06 5.90 -9.25
N MET A 132 3.76 5.72 -9.47
CA MET A 132 3.25 4.79 -10.48
C MET A 132 3.39 5.31 -11.92
N ASP A 133 3.72 6.58 -12.09
CA ASP A 133 4.05 7.24 -13.36
C ASP A 133 5.58 7.30 -13.64
N ALA A 134 6.39 6.70 -12.78
CA ALA A 134 7.85 6.70 -12.96
C ALA A 134 8.24 5.95 -14.26
N PRO A 135 9.25 6.47 -14.99
CA PRO A 135 9.79 5.76 -16.16
C PRO A 135 10.26 4.35 -15.81
N GLY A 136 9.96 3.38 -16.68
CA GLY A 136 10.30 1.97 -16.48
C GLY A 136 9.19 1.16 -15.79
N ILE A 137 8.04 1.75 -15.47
CA ILE A 137 6.89 1.02 -14.94
C ILE A 137 5.95 0.62 -16.08
N THR A 138 5.57 -0.66 -16.09
CA THR A 138 4.51 -1.18 -16.95
C THR A 138 3.44 -1.86 -16.10
N ILE A 139 2.19 -1.44 -16.25
CA ILE A 139 1.04 -2.00 -15.55
C ILE A 139 0.21 -2.83 -16.54
N ARG A 140 -0.10 -4.08 -16.20
CA ARG A 140 -0.95 -4.96 -17.01
C ARG A 140 -2.16 -5.40 -16.18
N PRO A 141 -3.37 -5.35 -16.77
CA PRO A 141 -4.59 -5.77 -16.08
C PRO A 141 -4.60 -7.29 -15.86
N ILE A 142 -5.13 -7.69 -14.72
CA ILE A 142 -5.61 -9.05 -14.45
C ILE A 142 -7.13 -8.96 -14.38
N ILE A 143 -7.80 -9.55 -15.35
CA ILE A 143 -9.27 -9.58 -15.38
C ILE A 143 -9.73 -10.79 -14.58
N ASP A 144 -10.63 -10.57 -13.63
CA ASP A 144 -11.17 -11.63 -12.79
C ASP A 144 -12.29 -12.42 -13.49
N MET A 145 -12.84 -13.43 -12.81
CA MET A 145 -13.92 -14.29 -13.37
C MET A 145 -15.23 -13.52 -13.60
N GLY A 146 -15.43 -12.38 -12.94
CA GLY A 146 -16.58 -11.48 -13.14
C GLY A 146 -16.42 -10.59 -14.36
N GLY A 147 -15.22 -10.52 -14.93
CA GLY A 147 -14.88 -9.61 -16.02
C GLY A 147 -14.37 -8.23 -15.52
N ASP A 148 -14.15 -8.08 -14.21
CA ASP A 148 -13.72 -6.84 -13.61
C ASP A 148 -12.20 -6.69 -13.57
N HIS A 149 -11.74 -5.43 -13.64
CA HIS A 149 -10.33 -5.07 -13.56
C HIS A 149 -10.01 -4.51 -12.17
N HIS A 150 -9.73 -5.39 -11.20
CA HIS A 150 -9.31 -5.01 -9.85
C HIS A 150 -7.80 -5.16 -9.63
N PHE A 151 -7.21 -6.20 -10.21
CA PHE A 151 -5.83 -6.59 -9.97
C PHE A 151 -4.94 -6.28 -11.14
N ASN A 152 -3.64 -6.15 -10.86
CA ASN A 152 -2.64 -5.83 -11.86
C ASN A 152 -1.35 -6.63 -11.63
N GLU A 153 -0.65 -6.91 -12.73
CA GLU A 153 0.78 -7.12 -12.74
C GLU A 153 1.46 -5.77 -12.91
N VAL A 154 2.51 -5.53 -12.14
CA VAL A 154 3.34 -4.32 -12.23
C VAL A 154 4.79 -4.71 -12.43
N PHE A 155 5.37 -4.30 -13.55
CA PHE A 155 6.75 -4.58 -13.93
C PHE A 155 7.60 -3.35 -13.68
N PHE A 156 8.80 -3.55 -13.15
CA PHE A 156 9.81 -2.53 -12.93
C PHE A 156 11.04 -2.84 -13.77
N ASP A 157 11.34 -1.98 -14.72
CA ASP A 157 12.52 -2.04 -15.58
C ASP A 157 13.47 -0.91 -15.22
N ASP A 158 14.40 -1.20 -14.28
CA ASP A 158 15.44 -0.29 -13.80
C ASP A 158 14.90 1.09 -13.35
N VAL A 159 13.77 1.10 -12.63
CA VAL A 159 13.08 2.31 -12.17
C VAL A 159 13.96 3.07 -11.19
N LEU A 160 14.33 4.31 -11.51
CA LEU A 160 15.12 5.18 -10.63
C LEU A 160 14.25 5.89 -9.62
N LEU A 161 14.59 5.74 -8.36
CA LEU A 161 13.95 6.41 -7.23
C LEU A 161 14.96 7.25 -6.45
N PRO A 162 14.56 8.40 -5.90
CA PRO A 162 15.41 9.19 -5.02
C PRO A 162 15.71 8.44 -3.72
N GLU A 163 16.77 8.83 -3.03
CA GLU A 163 17.19 8.21 -1.77
C GLU A 163 16.08 8.17 -0.72
N TRP A 164 15.31 9.24 -0.60
CA TRP A 164 14.21 9.38 0.35
C TRP A 164 12.98 8.48 0.07
N ALA A 165 12.93 7.81 -1.08
CA ALA A 165 11.84 6.90 -1.42
C ALA A 165 11.87 5.61 -0.57
N MET A 166 13.01 5.26 0.03
CA MET A 166 13.10 4.15 0.97
C MET A 166 12.41 4.52 2.29
N VAL A 167 11.54 3.64 2.78
CA VAL A 167 10.81 3.83 4.03
C VAL A 167 11.57 3.18 5.18
N GLY A 168 11.97 3.98 6.15
CA GLY A 168 12.68 3.51 7.34
C GLY A 168 14.15 3.16 7.07
N THR A 169 14.61 2.07 7.67
CA THR A 169 16.01 1.62 7.60
C THR A 169 16.13 0.43 6.65
N ARG A 170 17.20 0.44 5.85
CA ARG A 170 17.54 -0.66 4.94
C ARG A 170 17.55 -2.01 5.68
N GLY A 171 16.96 -3.03 5.08
CA GLY A 171 16.87 -4.38 5.65
C GLY A 171 15.77 -4.58 6.69
N GLN A 172 15.02 -3.55 7.09
CA GLN A 172 13.95 -3.64 8.09
C GLN A 172 12.53 -3.79 7.49
N GLY A 173 12.42 -3.95 6.19
CA GLY A 173 11.13 -4.00 5.48
C GLY A 173 10.22 -5.14 5.93
N TRP A 174 10.77 -6.27 6.38
CA TRP A 174 9.95 -7.37 6.89
C TRP A 174 9.14 -6.98 8.13
N ALA A 175 9.79 -6.35 9.10
CA ALA A 175 9.12 -5.90 10.34
C ALA A 175 8.07 -4.81 10.02
N GLN A 176 8.36 -3.92 9.09
CA GLN A 176 7.43 -2.88 8.64
C GLN A 176 6.20 -3.48 7.93
N ALA A 177 6.41 -4.39 6.97
CA ALA A 177 5.33 -5.04 6.23
C ALA A 177 4.42 -5.88 7.14
N THR A 178 4.98 -6.60 8.11
CA THR A 178 4.18 -7.36 9.08
C THR A 178 3.36 -6.47 10.00
N ALA A 179 3.90 -5.32 10.42
CA ALA A 179 3.15 -4.33 11.20
C ALA A 179 2.02 -3.68 10.38
N GLU A 180 2.26 -3.42 9.09
CA GLU A 180 1.27 -2.90 8.14
C GLU A 180 0.10 -3.90 7.94
N LEU A 181 0.41 -5.17 7.71
CA LEU A 181 -0.60 -6.22 7.56
C LEU A 181 -1.48 -6.37 8.80
N ALA A 182 -0.95 -6.11 9.99
CA ALA A 182 -1.76 -6.09 11.22
C ALA A 182 -2.78 -4.94 11.20
N LEU A 183 -2.40 -3.75 10.73
CA LEU A 183 -3.30 -2.61 10.56
C LEU A 183 -4.35 -2.88 9.47
N GLU A 184 -3.96 -3.47 8.35
CA GLU A 184 -4.87 -3.88 7.28
C GLU A 184 -5.99 -4.79 7.79
N ARG A 185 -5.64 -5.79 8.59
CA ARG A 185 -6.58 -6.83 9.03
C ARG A 185 -7.48 -6.43 10.19
N SER A 186 -7.15 -5.36 10.91
CA SER A 186 -7.86 -4.92 12.11
C SER A 186 -8.95 -3.87 11.88
N GLY A 187 -9.22 -3.48 10.63
CA GLY A 187 -10.14 -2.41 10.31
C GLY A 187 -11.61 -2.77 10.35
N PRO A 188 -12.48 -1.84 10.77
CA PRO A 188 -13.92 -2.06 10.78
C PRO A 188 -14.47 -2.42 9.40
N GLU A 189 -13.85 -1.98 8.33
CA GLU A 189 -14.22 -2.31 6.94
C GLU A 189 -14.22 -3.82 6.67
N ARG A 190 -13.41 -4.57 7.41
CA ARG A 190 -13.31 -6.02 7.23
C ARG A 190 -14.53 -6.78 7.71
N TYR A 191 -15.19 -6.29 8.74
CA TYR A 191 -16.36 -6.97 9.33
C TYR A 191 -17.66 -6.17 9.19
N LEU A 192 -17.59 -4.85 8.90
CA LEU A 192 -18.77 -4.03 8.63
C LEU A 192 -19.11 -3.93 7.12
N SER A 193 -18.36 -4.58 6.24
CA SER A 193 -18.62 -4.55 4.79
C SER A 193 -20.01 -5.07 4.41
N SER A 194 -20.60 -5.96 5.20
CA SER A 194 -21.97 -6.47 5.05
C SER A 194 -23.01 -5.77 5.94
N HIS A 195 -22.66 -4.65 6.56
CA HIS A 195 -23.52 -3.96 7.52
C HIS A 195 -24.87 -3.56 6.93
N VAL A 196 -24.90 -3.05 5.71
CA VAL A 196 -26.15 -2.69 5.01
C VAL A 196 -27.09 -3.90 4.86
N LEU A 197 -26.53 -5.06 4.46
CA LEU A 197 -27.31 -6.29 4.33
C LEU A 197 -27.83 -6.78 5.67
N MET A 198 -27.01 -6.72 6.71
CA MET A 198 -27.40 -7.12 8.06
C MET A 198 -28.53 -6.24 8.59
N THR A 199 -28.44 -4.93 8.41
CA THR A 199 -29.49 -3.98 8.80
C THR A 199 -30.80 -4.28 8.06
N ALA A 200 -30.75 -4.45 6.74
CA ALA A 200 -31.91 -4.80 5.94
C ALA A 200 -32.56 -6.13 6.35
N LEU A 201 -31.79 -7.11 6.77
CA LEU A 201 -32.31 -8.38 7.29
C LEU A 201 -33.00 -8.21 8.65
N ILE A 202 -32.45 -7.38 9.52
CA ILE A 202 -33.06 -7.07 10.83
C ILE A 202 -34.39 -6.34 10.63
N ASP A 203 -34.44 -5.37 9.73
CA ASP A 203 -35.64 -4.58 9.43
C ASP A 203 -36.76 -5.41 8.78
N ALA A 204 -36.37 -6.53 8.12
CA ALA A 204 -37.31 -7.44 7.44
C ALA A 204 -37.83 -8.57 8.32
N ALA A 205 -37.26 -8.76 9.53
CA ALA A 205 -37.63 -9.84 10.47
C ALA A 205 -38.68 -9.41 11.49
#